data_256fbb913588eabbcbf9834e30fc0ddb
#
_entry.id   256fbb913588eabbcbf9834e30fc0ddb
#
_cell.length_a   1.000
_cell.length_b   1.000
_cell.length_c   1.000
_cell.angle_alpha   90.00
_cell.angle_beta   90.00
_cell.angle_gamma   90.00
#
_symmetry.space_group_name_H-M   'P 1'
#
loop_
_entity.id
_entity.type
_entity.pdbx_description
1 polymer ?
#
loop_
_entity_poly.entity_id
_entity_poly.type
_entity_poly.pdbx_seq_one_letter_code
_entity_poly.pdbx_strand_id
1 'polypeptide(L)'
;GADVTLTHLNLCRQTIDGIRNHSWSRPAPGTPEGEVVSWADRIAYVCHDFEDAVDARIVSPEQLPAVVRARCGDTRPSQLGAFITSMIAAARDNGRIGMLAPEAEALAEFRRFNYEEVYLRPASKKQASAVIDLLRALVEHYIARPVLLPGATHLEPSTSEARMAAVSYVAGMTDRFACRQGVALLGWTADRLPRGIDVE
;
A
#
# COMPACT_ATOMS: atom_id res chain seq x y z
N GLY A 1 -22.89 -10.82 -33.56
CA GLY A 1 -22.62 -9.94 -32.43
C GLY A 1 -21.17 -9.57 -32.43
N ALA A 2 -20.84 -8.27 -32.52
CA ALA A 2 -19.47 -7.81 -32.43
C ALA A 2 -18.97 -8.07 -31.00
N ASP A 3 -17.88 -8.81 -30.88
CA ASP A 3 -17.15 -9.00 -29.63
C ASP A 3 -16.57 -7.64 -29.23
N VAL A 4 -17.20 -6.97 -28.27
CA VAL A 4 -16.67 -5.74 -27.68
C VAL A 4 -15.62 -6.13 -26.69
N THR A 5 -14.38 -6.25 -27.13
CA THR A 5 -13.24 -6.42 -26.24
C THR A 5 -13.02 -5.12 -25.47
N LEU A 6 -13.48 -5.04 -24.22
CA LEU A 6 -13.19 -3.90 -23.36
C LEU A 6 -11.69 -3.93 -23.04
N THR A 7 -10.94 -2.99 -23.61
CA THR A 7 -9.48 -2.89 -23.41
C THR A 7 -9.09 -2.17 -22.11
N HIS A 8 -10.08 -1.56 -21.39
CA HIS A 8 -9.87 -0.80 -20.15
C HIS A 8 -11.18 -0.64 -19.39
N LEU A 9 -11.10 -0.26 -18.10
CA LEU A 9 -12.23 -0.20 -17.18
C LEU A 9 -13.26 0.90 -17.49
N ASN A 10 -13.05 1.75 -18.48
CA ASN A 10 -13.92 2.86 -18.87
C ASN A 10 -14.38 3.72 -17.67
N LEU A 11 -13.44 4.11 -16.81
CA LEU A 11 -13.71 4.93 -15.63
C LEU A 11 -13.96 6.38 -16.02
N CYS A 12 -14.91 7.03 -15.34
CA CYS A 12 -15.12 8.46 -15.52
C CYS A 12 -13.94 9.29 -14.95
N ARG A 13 -13.82 10.55 -15.41
CA ARG A 13 -12.71 11.44 -15.00
C ARG A 13 -12.65 11.64 -13.49
N GLN A 14 -13.79 11.77 -12.83
CA GLN A 14 -13.88 11.97 -11.39
C GLN A 14 -13.37 10.74 -10.59
N THR A 15 -13.69 9.53 -11.05
CA THR A 15 -13.17 8.29 -10.43
C THR A 15 -11.66 8.21 -10.61
N ILE A 16 -11.14 8.54 -11.79
CA ILE A 16 -9.69 8.56 -12.06
C ILE A 16 -9.00 9.59 -11.17
N ASP A 17 -9.59 10.77 -11.00
CA ASP A 17 -9.07 11.80 -10.10
C ASP A 17 -9.03 11.32 -8.65
N GLY A 18 -10.11 10.73 -8.14
CA GLY A 18 -10.16 10.15 -6.81
C GLY A 18 -9.11 9.07 -6.59
N ILE A 19 -8.93 8.15 -7.55
CA ILE A 19 -7.89 7.11 -7.49
C ILE A 19 -6.48 7.74 -7.46
N ARG A 20 -6.22 8.75 -8.27
CA ARG A 20 -4.89 9.40 -8.33
C ARG A 20 -4.55 10.19 -7.08
N ASN A 21 -5.55 10.78 -6.44
CA ASN A 21 -5.37 11.77 -5.39
C ASN A 21 -5.80 11.29 -3.99
N HIS A 22 -6.10 9.99 -3.80
CA HIS A 22 -6.52 9.50 -2.48
C HIS A 22 -5.43 9.54 -1.40
N SER A 23 -4.17 9.44 -1.77
CA SER A 23 -3.09 9.28 -0.79
C SER A 23 -2.62 10.63 -0.18
N TRP A 24 -1.97 10.55 1.00
CA TRP A 24 -1.43 11.68 1.74
C TRP A 24 -0.47 12.59 0.95
N SER A 25 0.26 12.02 0.01
CA SER A 25 1.31 12.72 -0.74
C SER A 25 0.78 13.44 -1.97
N ARG A 26 -0.52 13.39 -2.23
CA ARG A 26 -1.17 13.96 -3.40
C ARG A 26 -2.05 15.16 -3.02
N PRO A 27 -2.36 16.04 -3.97
CA PRO A 27 -3.40 17.05 -3.79
C PRO A 27 -4.73 16.40 -3.39
N ALA A 28 -5.60 17.15 -2.73
CA ALA A 28 -6.95 16.66 -2.42
C ALA A 28 -7.69 16.30 -3.73
N PRO A 29 -8.51 15.22 -3.72
CA PRO A 29 -9.39 14.91 -4.83
C PRO A 29 -10.38 16.05 -5.12
N GLY A 30 -10.77 16.20 -6.38
CA GLY A 30 -11.65 17.28 -6.83
C GLY A 30 -13.14 17.07 -6.54
N THR A 31 -13.52 15.93 -5.89
CA THR A 31 -14.92 15.65 -5.54
C THR A 31 -15.06 15.28 -4.08
N PRO A 32 -16.22 15.58 -3.43
CA PRO A 32 -16.47 15.17 -2.03
C PRO A 32 -16.34 13.67 -1.82
N GLU A 33 -16.79 12.85 -2.76
CA GLU A 33 -16.65 11.38 -2.69
C GLU A 33 -15.18 10.97 -2.69
N GLY A 34 -14.36 11.58 -3.53
CA GLY A 34 -12.91 11.35 -3.55
C GLY A 34 -12.24 11.76 -2.24
N GLU A 35 -12.66 12.89 -1.65
CA GLU A 35 -12.19 13.33 -0.32
C GLU A 35 -12.57 12.33 0.76
N VAL A 36 -13.80 11.80 0.77
CA VAL A 36 -14.22 10.76 1.73
C VAL A 36 -13.35 9.53 1.60
N VAL A 37 -13.10 9.05 0.38
CA VAL A 37 -12.21 7.89 0.14
C VAL A 37 -10.79 8.17 0.65
N SER A 38 -10.27 9.36 0.39
CA SER A 38 -8.94 9.77 0.87
C SER A 38 -8.84 9.78 2.40
N TRP A 39 -9.86 10.24 3.11
CA TRP A 39 -9.91 10.18 4.57
C TRP A 39 -10.08 8.75 5.09
N ALA A 40 -10.93 7.95 4.45
CA ALA A 40 -11.13 6.54 4.82
C ALA A 40 -9.82 5.74 4.71
N ASP A 41 -9.07 5.93 3.62
CA ASP A 41 -7.75 5.34 3.43
C ASP A 41 -6.78 5.74 4.57
N ARG A 42 -6.70 7.03 4.88
CA ARG A 42 -5.85 7.57 5.95
C ARG A 42 -6.16 6.98 7.31
N ILE A 43 -7.44 6.92 7.67
CA ILE A 43 -7.90 6.39 8.95
C ILE A 43 -7.65 4.89 9.04
N ALA A 44 -8.05 4.14 8.01
CA ALA A 44 -7.85 2.70 7.95
C ALA A 44 -6.37 2.34 8.08
N TYR A 45 -5.52 3.02 7.31
CA TYR A 45 -4.08 2.77 7.26
C TYR A 45 -3.44 2.90 8.64
N VAL A 46 -3.65 4.01 9.36
CA VAL A 46 -2.98 4.22 10.65
C VAL A 46 -3.48 3.26 11.73
N CYS A 47 -4.79 2.94 11.74
CA CYS A 47 -5.36 2.07 12.75
C CYS A 47 -4.97 0.60 12.54
N HIS A 48 -4.99 0.12 11.29
CA HIS A 48 -4.66 -1.26 10.97
C HIS A 48 -3.16 -1.51 11.11
N ASP A 49 -2.32 -0.61 10.59
CA ASP A 49 -0.87 -0.78 10.65
C ASP A 49 -0.33 -0.79 12.07
N PHE A 50 -0.94 -0.03 12.99
CA PHE A 50 -0.58 -0.11 14.40
C PHE A 50 -0.95 -1.46 15.01
N GLU A 51 -2.16 -1.97 14.78
CA GLU A 51 -2.60 -3.27 15.26
C GLU A 51 -1.70 -4.39 14.70
N ASP A 52 -1.44 -4.38 13.39
CA ASP A 52 -0.54 -5.33 12.74
C ASP A 52 0.89 -5.26 13.29
N ALA A 53 1.37 -4.06 13.61
CA ALA A 53 2.67 -3.86 14.23
C ALA A 53 2.73 -4.39 15.66
N VAL A 54 1.64 -4.28 16.42
CA VAL A 54 1.51 -4.90 17.76
C VAL A 54 1.51 -6.43 17.65
N ASP A 55 0.72 -6.98 16.75
CA ASP A 55 0.63 -8.43 16.52
C ASP A 55 1.97 -9.00 16.05
N ALA A 56 2.69 -8.26 15.23
CA ALA A 56 4.06 -8.60 14.80
C ALA A 56 5.13 -8.32 15.87
N ARG A 57 4.75 -7.83 17.07
CA ARG A 57 5.66 -7.46 18.17
C ARG A 57 6.72 -6.43 17.77
N ILE A 58 6.37 -5.56 16.85
CA ILE A 58 7.20 -4.45 16.40
C ILE A 58 7.11 -3.29 17.39
N VAL A 59 5.91 -3.03 17.87
CA VAL A 59 5.59 -2.08 18.93
C VAL A 59 4.72 -2.76 19.99
N SER A 60 4.56 -2.12 21.15
CA SER A 60 3.63 -2.61 22.18
C SER A 60 2.40 -1.70 22.28
N PRO A 61 1.24 -2.19 22.77
CA PRO A 61 0.04 -1.38 22.94
C PRO A 61 0.24 -0.13 23.80
N GLU A 62 1.16 -0.18 24.76
CA GLU A 62 1.47 0.92 25.68
C GLU A 62 2.16 2.09 24.96
N GLN A 63 2.78 1.85 23.81
CA GLN A 63 3.45 2.87 23.01
C GLN A 63 2.49 3.71 22.17
N LEU A 64 1.19 3.36 22.12
CA LEU A 64 0.18 4.19 21.46
C LEU A 64 0.26 5.62 21.98
N PRO A 65 0.35 6.65 21.13
CA PRO A 65 0.45 8.04 21.56
C PRO A 65 -0.68 8.44 22.53
N ALA A 66 -0.32 9.15 23.59
CA ALA A 66 -1.25 9.49 24.66
C ALA A 66 -2.48 10.29 24.15
N VAL A 67 -2.28 11.17 23.17
CA VAL A 67 -3.38 11.94 22.55
C VAL A 67 -4.35 11.02 21.79
N VAL A 68 -3.85 9.99 21.11
CA VAL A 68 -4.70 9.01 20.41
C VAL A 68 -5.50 8.20 21.42
N ARG A 69 -4.85 7.69 22.46
CA ARG A 69 -5.51 6.96 23.55
C ARG A 69 -6.60 7.80 24.22
N ALA A 70 -6.30 9.04 24.55
CA ALA A 70 -7.23 9.93 25.23
C ALA A 70 -8.45 10.34 24.38
N ARG A 71 -8.26 10.49 23.07
CA ARG A 71 -9.30 10.98 22.16
C ARG A 71 -10.05 9.88 21.44
N CYS A 72 -9.34 8.81 21.07
CA CYS A 72 -9.87 7.78 20.18
C CYS A 72 -9.97 6.40 20.85
N GLY A 73 -9.43 6.25 22.08
CA GLY A 73 -9.32 4.97 22.75
C GLY A 73 -8.09 4.15 22.33
N ASP A 74 -7.99 2.97 22.89
CA ASP A 74 -6.82 2.10 22.79
C ASP A 74 -7.03 0.87 21.90
N THR A 75 -8.23 0.68 21.36
CA THR A 75 -8.56 -0.42 20.44
C THR A 75 -8.86 0.10 19.04
N ARG A 76 -8.53 -0.70 18.01
CA ARG A 76 -8.84 -0.35 16.62
C ARG A 76 -10.32 0.03 16.41
N PRO A 77 -11.32 -0.74 16.91
CA PRO A 77 -12.71 -0.35 16.73
C PRO A 77 -13.06 1.01 17.35
N SER A 78 -12.51 1.34 18.53
CA SER A 78 -12.74 2.65 19.17
C SER A 78 -12.08 3.78 18.38
N GLN A 79 -10.88 3.59 17.88
CA GLN A 79 -10.15 4.55 17.07
C GLN A 79 -10.88 4.84 15.76
N LEU A 80 -11.25 3.79 15.02
CA LEU A 80 -12.05 3.93 13.80
C LEU A 80 -13.36 4.67 14.07
N GLY A 81 -14.08 4.28 15.13
CA GLY A 81 -15.34 4.92 15.53
C GLY A 81 -15.18 6.41 15.85
N ALA A 82 -14.14 6.79 16.60
CA ALA A 82 -13.86 8.17 16.94
C ALA A 82 -13.56 9.04 15.71
N PHE A 83 -12.66 8.58 14.83
CA PHE A 83 -12.31 9.30 13.62
C PHE A 83 -13.49 9.43 12.64
N ILE A 84 -14.25 8.36 12.41
CA ILE A 84 -15.44 8.39 11.56
C ILE A 84 -16.51 9.35 12.12
N THR A 85 -16.77 9.27 13.42
CA THR A 85 -17.75 10.16 14.08
C THR A 85 -17.33 11.62 13.98
N SER A 86 -16.03 11.91 14.16
CA SER A 86 -15.47 13.26 14.01
C SER A 86 -15.64 13.79 12.59
N MET A 87 -15.43 12.96 11.57
CA MET A 87 -15.67 13.34 10.17
C MET A 87 -17.14 13.64 9.88
N ILE A 88 -18.05 12.80 10.38
CA ILE A 88 -19.50 13.02 10.25
C ILE A 88 -19.92 14.34 10.90
N ALA A 89 -19.41 14.61 12.10
CA ALA A 89 -19.66 15.86 12.81
C ALA A 89 -19.12 17.07 12.03
N ALA A 90 -17.91 17.02 11.54
CA ALA A 90 -17.30 18.09 10.75
C ALA A 90 -18.09 18.37 9.47
N ALA A 91 -18.52 17.33 8.76
CA ALA A 91 -19.35 17.46 7.54
C ALA A 91 -20.71 18.10 7.83
N ARG A 92 -21.36 17.67 8.92
CA ARG A 92 -22.64 18.22 9.37
C ARG A 92 -22.52 19.70 9.78
N ASP A 93 -21.50 20.03 10.58
CA ASP A 93 -21.38 21.34 11.23
C ASP A 93 -20.76 22.39 10.31
N ASN A 94 -19.85 21.99 9.41
CA ASN A 94 -19.13 22.88 8.52
C ASN A 94 -19.50 22.75 7.03
N GLY A 95 -20.33 21.77 6.66
CA GLY A 95 -20.68 21.50 5.27
C GLY A 95 -19.51 21.08 4.38
N ARG A 96 -18.40 20.61 4.97
CA ARG A 96 -17.17 20.20 4.26
C ARG A 96 -16.71 18.84 4.75
N ILE A 97 -16.14 18.05 3.83
CA ILE A 97 -15.45 16.82 4.18
C ILE A 97 -14.15 17.17 4.92
N GLY A 98 -13.99 16.60 6.09
CA GLY A 98 -12.85 16.87 6.96
C GLY A 98 -13.03 16.20 8.32
N MET A 99 -12.20 16.59 9.27
CA MET A 99 -12.23 16.08 10.65
C MET A 99 -12.21 17.25 11.62
N LEU A 100 -12.80 17.10 12.79
CA LEU A 100 -12.69 18.09 13.86
C LEU A 100 -11.24 18.18 14.35
N ALA A 101 -10.83 19.39 14.74
CA ALA A 101 -9.42 19.66 15.06
C ALA A 101 -8.79 18.72 16.09
N PRO A 102 -9.44 18.35 17.22
CA PRO A 102 -8.84 17.44 18.20
C PRO A 102 -8.53 16.04 17.66
N GLU A 103 -9.42 15.47 16.85
CA GLU A 103 -9.23 14.16 16.25
C GLU A 103 -8.27 14.22 15.05
N ALA A 104 -8.27 15.34 14.32
CA ALA A 104 -7.29 15.56 13.25
C ALA A 104 -5.84 15.61 13.79
N GLU A 105 -5.63 16.27 14.96
CA GLU A 105 -4.35 16.27 15.66
C GLU A 105 -3.97 14.85 16.12
N ALA A 106 -4.91 14.10 16.71
CA ALA A 106 -4.68 12.72 17.11
C ALA A 106 -4.31 11.83 15.90
N LEU A 107 -4.99 12.00 14.78
CA LEU A 107 -4.69 11.26 13.55
C LEU A 107 -3.29 11.59 12.99
N ALA A 108 -2.91 12.87 13.02
CA ALA A 108 -1.58 13.31 12.58
C ALA A 108 -0.47 12.72 13.46
N GLU A 109 -0.67 12.72 14.78
CA GLU A 109 0.27 12.15 15.75
C GLU A 109 0.36 10.63 15.60
N PHE A 110 -0.77 9.95 15.39
CA PHE A 110 -0.81 8.52 15.15
C PHE A 110 -0.03 8.14 13.88
N ARG A 111 -0.23 8.90 12.79
CA ARG A 111 0.54 8.72 11.56
C ARG A 111 2.03 8.92 11.79
N ARG A 112 2.41 9.99 12.52
CA ARG A 112 3.82 10.27 12.84
C ARG A 112 4.45 9.10 13.58
N PHE A 113 3.77 8.59 14.61
CA PHE A 113 4.21 7.43 15.38
C PHE A 113 4.45 6.19 14.48
N ASN A 114 3.46 5.82 13.66
CA ASN A 114 3.61 4.68 12.77
C ASN A 114 4.77 4.89 11.79
N TYR A 115 4.96 6.14 11.33
CA TYR A 115 6.05 6.45 10.41
C TYR A 115 7.42 6.22 11.05
N GLU A 116 7.61 6.72 12.27
CA GLU A 116 8.88 6.64 13.01
C GLU A 116 9.14 5.23 13.53
N GLU A 117 8.16 4.62 14.20
CA GLU A 117 8.34 3.38 14.97
C GLU A 117 8.09 2.11 14.15
N VAL A 118 7.37 2.20 13.04
CA VAL A 118 7.07 1.02 12.21
C VAL A 118 7.82 1.08 10.88
N TYR A 119 7.62 2.14 10.06
CA TYR A 119 8.13 2.12 8.69
C TYR A 119 9.61 2.51 8.58
N LEU A 120 10.08 3.52 9.34
CA LEU A 120 11.45 4.02 9.21
C LEU A 120 12.49 3.27 10.05
N ARG A 121 12.09 2.30 10.85
CA ARG A 121 13.05 1.51 11.64
C ARG A 121 14.04 0.76 10.72
N PRO A 122 15.29 0.55 11.19
CA PRO A 122 16.33 -0.07 10.35
C PRO A 122 15.95 -1.43 9.77
N ALA A 123 15.23 -2.27 10.56
CA ALA A 123 14.77 -3.58 10.12
C ALA A 123 13.77 -3.48 8.95
N SER A 124 12.81 -2.54 9.01
CA SER A 124 11.84 -2.30 7.93
C SER A 124 12.52 -1.80 6.66
N LYS A 125 13.49 -0.89 6.79
CA LYS A 125 14.28 -0.40 5.64
C LYS A 125 15.09 -1.52 4.99
N LYS A 126 15.72 -2.39 5.80
CA LYS A 126 16.46 -3.55 5.29
C LYS A 126 15.55 -4.51 4.54
N GLN A 127 14.37 -4.78 5.09
CA GLN A 127 13.36 -5.63 4.46
C GLN A 127 12.88 -5.02 3.13
N ALA A 128 12.54 -3.74 3.11
CA ALA A 128 12.13 -3.04 1.90
C ALA A 128 13.22 -3.08 0.81
N SER A 129 14.49 -2.92 1.19
CA SER A 129 15.61 -3.06 0.24
C SER A 129 15.67 -4.46 -0.37
N ALA A 130 15.54 -5.50 0.46
CA ALA A 130 15.55 -6.88 -0.03
C ALA A 130 14.40 -7.17 -1.01
N VAL A 131 13.20 -6.63 -0.73
CA VAL A 131 12.05 -6.72 -1.66
C VAL A 131 12.34 -6.02 -2.98
N ILE A 132 12.84 -4.78 -2.93
CA ILE A 132 13.17 -4.00 -4.14
C ILE A 132 14.22 -4.72 -4.98
N ASP A 133 15.26 -5.26 -4.35
CA ASP A 133 16.32 -5.98 -5.04
C ASP A 133 15.80 -7.25 -5.73
N LEU A 134 14.91 -8.00 -5.06
CA LEU A 134 14.27 -9.17 -5.66
C LEU A 134 13.41 -8.80 -6.87
N LEU A 135 12.50 -7.83 -6.70
CA LEU A 135 11.61 -7.40 -7.79
C LEU A 135 12.39 -6.87 -8.99
N ARG A 136 13.42 -6.05 -8.74
CA ARG A 136 14.31 -5.55 -9.80
C ARG A 136 14.98 -6.69 -10.55
N ALA A 137 15.59 -7.62 -9.83
CA ALA A 137 16.29 -8.74 -10.45
C ALA A 137 15.35 -9.65 -11.27
N LEU A 138 14.12 -9.89 -10.79
CA LEU A 138 13.12 -10.63 -11.55
C LEU A 138 12.69 -9.88 -12.82
N VAL A 139 12.42 -8.58 -12.73
CA VAL A 139 12.08 -7.76 -13.91
C VAL A 139 13.20 -7.79 -14.93
N GLU A 140 14.45 -7.58 -14.52
CA GLU A 140 15.63 -7.62 -15.41
C GLU A 140 15.79 -9.00 -16.04
N HIS A 141 15.59 -10.08 -15.29
CA HIS A 141 15.64 -11.44 -15.78
C HIS A 141 14.63 -11.69 -16.91
N TYR A 142 13.37 -11.26 -16.70
CA TYR A 142 12.31 -11.42 -17.70
C TYR A 142 12.47 -10.49 -18.90
N ILE A 143 13.00 -9.28 -18.75
CA ILE A 143 13.34 -8.39 -19.87
C ILE A 143 14.39 -9.05 -20.78
N ALA A 144 15.38 -9.70 -20.19
CA ALA A 144 16.42 -10.39 -20.95
C ALA A 144 15.93 -11.71 -21.58
N ARG A 145 14.87 -12.32 -21.04
CA ARG A 145 14.32 -13.62 -21.47
C ARG A 145 12.78 -13.59 -21.56
N PRO A 146 12.21 -12.81 -22.49
CA PRO A 146 10.76 -12.66 -22.60
C PRO A 146 10.04 -13.98 -22.92
N VAL A 147 10.75 -14.95 -23.51
CA VAL A 147 10.22 -16.31 -23.74
C VAL A 147 9.70 -17.02 -22.48
N LEU A 148 10.18 -16.62 -21.29
CA LEU A 148 9.72 -17.14 -20.01
C LEU A 148 8.40 -16.50 -19.52
N LEU A 149 7.95 -15.45 -20.18
CA LEU A 149 6.69 -14.77 -19.85
C LEU A 149 5.51 -15.47 -20.54
N PRO A 150 4.40 -15.71 -19.84
CA PRO A 150 3.20 -16.26 -20.46
C PRO A 150 2.71 -15.41 -21.64
N GLY A 151 2.56 -16.03 -22.80
CA GLY A 151 2.05 -15.37 -24.01
C GLY A 151 2.99 -14.37 -24.70
N ALA A 152 4.25 -14.25 -24.24
CA ALA A 152 5.20 -13.25 -24.74
C ALA A 152 6.38 -13.85 -25.52
N THR A 153 6.25 -15.08 -26.03
CA THR A 153 7.28 -15.81 -26.77
C THR A 153 7.75 -15.13 -28.07
N HIS A 154 6.95 -14.19 -28.57
CA HIS A 154 7.22 -13.41 -29.79
C HIS A 154 7.99 -12.10 -29.52
N LEU A 155 8.19 -11.75 -28.25
CA LEU A 155 8.86 -10.50 -27.90
C LEU A 155 10.38 -10.65 -27.97
N GLU A 156 11.03 -9.64 -28.54
CA GLU A 156 12.48 -9.55 -28.54
C GLU A 156 13.02 -9.04 -27.20
N PRO A 157 14.16 -9.57 -26.72
CA PRO A 157 14.78 -9.13 -25.48
C PRO A 157 15.08 -7.62 -25.45
N SER A 158 14.90 -7.01 -24.29
CA SER A 158 15.23 -5.60 -24.00
C SER A 158 14.42 -4.56 -24.77
N THR A 159 13.35 -4.95 -25.46
CA THR A 159 12.42 -4.00 -26.09
C THR A 159 11.50 -3.33 -25.06
N SER A 160 10.80 -2.27 -25.46
CA SER A 160 9.80 -1.60 -24.61
C SER A 160 8.63 -2.53 -24.28
N GLU A 161 8.21 -3.35 -25.23
CA GLU A 161 7.17 -4.37 -25.06
C GLU A 161 7.59 -5.44 -24.04
N ALA A 162 8.82 -5.95 -24.14
CA ALA A 162 9.36 -6.90 -23.18
C ALA A 162 9.45 -6.31 -21.76
N ARG A 163 9.82 -5.03 -21.63
CA ARG A 163 9.83 -4.32 -20.34
C ARG A 163 8.45 -4.21 -19.73
N MET A 164 7.47 -3.79 -20.52
CA MET A 164 6.08 -3.67 -20.05
C MET A 164 5.52 -5.03 -19.63
N ALA A 165 5.73 -6.07 -20.44
CA ALA A 165 5.30 -7.42 -20.13
C ALA A 165 5.96 -7.96 -18.84
N ALA A 166 7.26 -7.75 -18.65
CA ALA A 166 8.00 -8.16 -17.48
C ALA A 166 7.50 -7.45 -16.21
N VAL A 167 7.33 -6.12 -16.27
CA VAL A 167 6.80 -5.34 -15.14
C VAL A 167 5.39 -5.79 -14.78
N SER A 168 4.51 -5.97 -15.76
CA SER A 168 3.13 -6.41 -15.54
C SER A 168 3.07 -7.82 -14.92
N TYR A 169 3.93 -8.73 -15.39
CA TYR A 169 3.98 -10.09 -14.87
C TYR A 169 4.49 -10.13 -13.42
N VAL A 170 5.59 -9.43 -13.13
CA VAL A 170 6.16 -9.37 -11.78
C VAL A 170 5.22 -8.66 -10.81
N ALA A 171 4.56 -7.57 -11.24
CA ALA A 171 3.56 -6.86 -10.43
C ALA A 171 2.33 -7.72 -10.09
N GLY A 172 2.02 -8.75 -10.89
CA GLY A 172 0.94 -9.70 -10.62
C GLY A 172 1.33 -10.88 -9.73
N MET A 173 2.59 -10.98 -9.31
CA MET A 173 3.05 -12.06 -8.44
C MET A 173 2.59 -11.87 -7.00
N THR A 174 2.28 -12.99 -6.32
CA THR A 174 2.24 -12.98 -4.85
C THR A 174 3.67 -12.97 -4.29
N ASP A 175 3.85 -12.50 -3.07
CA ASP A 175 5.16 -12.43 -2.40
C ASP A 175 5.85 -13.80 -2.38
N ARG A 176 5.10 -14.85 -2.02
CA ARG A 176 5.60 -16.22 -1.99
C ARG A 176 6.03 -16.70 -3.39
N PHE A 177 5.27 -16.37 -4.42
CA PHE A 177 5.64 -16.74 -5.79
C PHE A 177 6.89 -16.00 -6.27
N ALA A 178 7.00 -14.70 -6.01
CA ALA A 178 8.18 -13.91 -6.34
C ALA A 178 9.44 -14.47 -5.65
N CYS A 179 9.36 -14.81 -4.35
CA CYS A 179 10.49 -15.41 -3.63
C CYS A 179 10.88 -16.78 -4.22
N ARG A 180 9.93 -17.65 -4.57
CA ARG A 180 10.22 -18.91 -5.26
C ARG A 180 10.87 -18.69 -6.62
N GLN A 181 10.44 -17.69 -7.38
CA GLN A 181 11.09 -17.33 -8.64
C GLN A 181 12.53 -16.84 -8.42
N GLY A 182 12.78 -16.08 -7.33
CA GLY A 182 14.12 -15.66 -6.94
C GLY A 182 15.07 -16.85 -6.71
N VAL A 183 14.58 -17.89 -6.02
CA VAL A 183 15.35 -19.13 -5.86
C VAL A 183 15.54 -19.87 -7.19
N ALA A 184 14.44 -20.12 -7.90
CA ALA A 184 14.45 -21.00 -9.08
C ALA A 184 15.19 -20.40 -10.29
N LEU A 185 15.03 -19.09 -10.54
CA LEU A 185 15.56 -18.44 -11.74
C LEU A 185 16.86 -17.69 -11.49
N LEU A 186 17.05 -17.14 -10.29
CA LEU A 186 18.20 -16.30 -9.95
C LEU A 186 19.22 -17.03 -9.06
N GLY A 187 18.90 -18.23 -8.56
CA GLY A 187 19.76 -18.98 -7.65
C GLY A 187 19.95 -18.30 -6.27
N TRP A 188 18.98 -17.46 -5.86
CA TRP A 188 19.11 -16.77 -4.58
C TRP A 188 18.92 -17.73 -3.40
N THR A 189 19.72 -17.53 -2.38
CA THR A 189 19.65 -18.26 -1.12
C THR A 189 18.67 -17.58 -0.15
N ALA A 190 18.19 -18.31 0.86
CA ALA A 190 17.19 -17.83 1.81
C ALA A 190 17.63 -16.56 2.58
N ASP A 191 18.93 -16.40 2.84
CA ASP A 191 19.49 -15.23 3.51
C ASP A 191 19.42 -13.94 2.66
N ARG A 192 19.31 -14.07 1.34
CA ARG A 192 19.15 -12.96 0.39
C ARG A 192 17.70 -12.59 0.17
N LEU A 193 16.75 -13.48 0.46
CA LEU A 193 15.34 -13.23 0.28
C LEU A 193 14.76 -12.31 1.37
N PRO A 194 13.64 -11.61 1.11
CA PRO A 194 12.85 -10.98 2.15
C PRO A 194 12.44 -11.99 3.22
N ARG A 195 12.48 -11.58 4.50
CA ARG A 195 12.14 -12.45 5.63
C ARG A 195 10.63 -12.57 5.83
N GLY A 196 10.19 -13.65 6.50
CA GLY A 196 8.79 -13.87 6.86
C GLY A 196 7.92 -14.40 5.71
N ILE A 197 8.54 -14.86 4.62
CA ILE A 197 7.85 -15.47 3.49
C ILE A 197 8.37 -16.92 3.35
N ASP A 198 7.48 -17.89 3.61
CA ASP A 198 7.79 -19.31 3.41
C ASP A 198 7.87 -19.62 1.92
N VAL A 199 8.96 -20.21 1.49
CA VAL A 199 9.24 -20.55 0.08
C VAL A 199 9.16 -22.07 -0.20
N GLU A 200 8.73 -22.87 0.82
CA GLU A 200 8.47 -24.30 0.66
C GLU A 200 7.26 -24.62 -0.25
#